data_de2c0f5fbf56c3bf88ddece404f8e344
#
_entry.id   de2c0f5fbf56c3bf88ddece404f8e344
#
_cell.length_a   1.000
_cell.length_b   1.000
_cell.length_c   1.000
_cell.angle_alpha   90.00
_cell.angle_beta   90.00
_cell.angle_gamma   90.00
#
_symmetry.space_group_name_H-M   'P 1'
#
loop_
_entity.id
_entity.type
_entity.pdbx_description
1 polymer ?
#
loop_
_entity_poly.entity_id
_entity_poly.type
_entity_poly.pdbx_seq_one_letter_code
_entity_poly.pdbx_strand_id
1 'polypeptide(L)'
;EAIDSKKKAYYGGMYIFFLIGCIITGVVQVGVIQYSIKMAGAFDRYFVNGMNLPYFSGFTFFFILLAVLIWFGLKIAAQKSWHFLRLGLWCFSFMLIGYSTYLTTMIRSSANPSVDMYNVDNPMSLVGYLGREQYGDFPILYGQKFTAQPRDTKETGTKYQKSKDGYSEIGKDFKYLYSPEEKMVFPRVWDASNDQSHADYYANFLGIGKNRDGSYDREPTQFDNIHFLFGYQINFMYFRYFMWNFSGKQNDVQGTYQGNIRDGNWITGINFIDNMRLGEQSKLPDSLKLNKAHNKLFALPFILGLIGLFYHFKKKGGDAFVNFLLFFFTGFAIVIYLNQAGNQPRERDYAYVGSFYAFAVWIGLGVLQIKDWLAKVAGANIAPTLATTVCLLAVPAIMVQQEWDDHDRSKKVIARDLAKDYLESCAPNAILFTFGDNDTYPLWYAQEVEGIRPDIRVINSSLLGIDWYINQLRYKVNQSDAIDVIWSADQIEGRKRDYVPYQANVKFPDNAYYDLYDVMKNYVGVDKPEYMDNSRGEPINTFPVKKVSIPVDKDAVLKNGTVNATDSVLSELRFDISKDRLFKNDLAVLN
;
A
#
# COMPACT_ATOMS: atom_id res chain seq x y z
N GLU A 1 -12.40 -50.16 16.47
CA GLU A 1 -13.09 -49.08 17.22
C GLU A 1 -12.13 -48.23 18.08
N ALA A 2 -11.19 -48.83 18.86
CA ALA A 2 -10.23 -48.08 19.68
C ALA A 2 -9.24 -47.21 18.88
N ILE A 3 -8.83 -47.68 17.68
CA ILE A 3 -7.96 -46.89 16.78
C ILE A 3 -8.74 -45.75 16.13
N ASP A 4 -10.01 -45.91 15.82
CA ASP A 4 -10.88 -44.87 15.26
C ASP A 4 -11.24 -43.80 16.31
N SER A 5 -11.44 -44.18 17.57
CA SER A 5 -11.69 -43.22 18.66
C SER A 5 -10.48 -42.35 18.96
N LYS A 6 -9.25 -42.91 18.93
CA LYS A 6 -8.00 -42.14 19.08
C LYS A 6 -7.76 -41.19 17.90
N LYS A 7 -8.07 -41.61 16.68
CA LYS A 7 -8.00 -40.73 15.50
C LYS A 7 -9.02 -39.60 15.56
N LYS A 8 -10.28 -39.87 15.93
CA LYS A 8 -11.31 -38.84 16.13
C LYS A 8 -10.93 -37.84 17.21
N ALA A 9 -10.37 -38.29 18.33
CA ALA A 9 -9.90 -37.42 19.41
C ALA A 9 -8.71 -36.54 18.95
N TYR A 10 -7.80 -37.09 18.18
CA TYR A 10 -6.66 -36.34 17.61
C TYR A 10 -7.12 -35.24 16.65
N TYR A 11 -7.97 -35.55 15.70
CA TYR A 11 -8.51 -34.53 14.77
C TYR A 11 -9.40 -33.52 15.46
N GLY A 12 -10.24 -33.94 16.42
CA GLY A 12 -11.03 -33.03 17.23
C GLY A 12 -10.16 -32.04 18.02
N GLY A 13 -9.09 -32.51 18.64
CA GLY A 13 -8.10 -31.66 19.30
C GLY A 13 -7.46 -30.66 18.34
N MET A 14 -7.09 -31.09 17.14
CA MET A 14 -6.49 -30.22 16.13
C MET A 14 -7.42 -29.06 15.71
N TYR A 15 -8.72 -29.31 15.51
CA TYR A 15 -9.70 -28.27 15.21
C TYR A 15 -9.88 -27.28 16.36
N ILE A 16 -9.93 -27.77 17.61
CA ILE A 16 -10.04 -26.91 18.80
C ILE A 16 -8.83 -25.99 18.91
N PHE A 17 -7.62 -26.52 18.79
CA PHE A 17 -6.40 -25.70 18.85
C PHE A 17 -6.29 -24.73 17.70
N PHE A 18 -6.78 -25.08 16.50
CA PHE A 18 -6.88 -24.15 15.38
C PHE A 18 -7.81 -22.99 15.70
N LEU A 19 -9.02 -23.25 16.21
CA LEU A 19 -9.97 -22.20 16.61
C LEU A 19 -9.40 -21.30 17.72
N ILE A 20 -8.76 -21.88 18.72
CA ILE A 20 -8.06 -21.12 19.76
C ILE A 20 -6.98 -20.22 19.14
N GLY A 21 -6.20 -20.75 18.21
CA GLY A 21 -5.19 -19.98 17.48
C GLY A 21 -5.79 -18.81 16.71
N CYS A 22 -6.90 -19.00 16.02
CA CYS A 22 -7.62 -17.93 15.34
C CYS A 22 -8.10 -16.84 16.32
N ILE A 23 -8.66 -17.24 17.45
CA ILE A 23 -9.11 -16.30 18.50
C ILE A 23 -7.91 -15.51 19.05
N ILE A 24 -6.82 -16.18 19.40
CA ILE A 24 -5.60 -15.53 19.90
C ILE A 24 -5.06 -14.55 18.85
N THR A 25 -4.98 -14.95 17.60
CA THR A 25 -4.54 -14.08 16.50
C THR A 25 -5.45 -12.84 16.36
N GLY A 26 -6.76 -13.02 16.45
CA GLY A 26 -7.73 -11.91 16.44
C GLY A 26 -7.51 -10.95 17.63
N VAL A 27 -7.34 -11.48 18.82
CA VAL A 27 -7.06 -10.69 20.03
C VAL A 27 -5.73 -9.93 19.92
N VAL A 28 -4.70 -10.55 19.36
CA VAL A 28 -3.41 -9.88 19.11
C VAL A 28 -3.58 -8.77 18.08
N GLN A 29 -4.20 -9.05 16.96
CA GLN A 29 -4.35 -8.09 15.87
C GLN A 29 -5.17 -6.87 16.29
N VAL A 30 -6.32 -7.08 16.91
CA VAL A 30 -7.23 -6.01 17.31
C VAL A 30 -6.80 -5.41 18.65
N GLY A 31 -6.58 -6.22 19.67
CA GLY A 31 -6.33 -5.77 21.03
C GLY A 31 -4.91 -5.21 21.23
N VAL A 32 -3.88 -5.99 20.88
CA VAL A 32 -2.50 -5.58 21.16
C VAL A 32 -2.01 -4.55 20.15
N ILE A 33 -2.17 -4.84 18.86
CA ILE A 33 -1.57 -4.02 17.80
C ILE A 33 -2.31 -2.69 17.63
N GLN A 34 -3.62 -2.72 17.48
CA GLN A 34 -4.38 -1.51 17.19
C GLN A 34 -4.79 -0.73 18.44
N TYR A 35 -5.34 -1.41 19.45
CA TYR A 35 -5.91 -0.71 20.60
C TYR A 35 -4.89 -0.22 21.62
N SER A 36 -3.73 -0.87 21.79
CA SER A 36 -2.72 -0.38 22.75
C SER A 36 -2.23 1.02 22.39
N ILE A 37 -1.95 1.27 21.12
CA ILE A 37 -1.49 2.58 20.66
C ILE A 37 -2.65 3.60 20.66
N LYS A 38 -3.87 3.21 20.26
CA LYS A 38 -5.05 4.08 20.33
C LYS A 38 -5.33 4.51 21.78
N MET A 39 -5.23 3.60 22.73
CA MET A 39 -5.39 3.93 24.15
C MET A 39 -4.26 4.84 24.63
N ALA A 40 -3.01 4.55 24.31
CA ALA A 40 -1.89 5.40 24.67
C ALA A 40 -2.05 6.84 24.15
N GLY A 41 -2.47 7.00 22.89
CA GLY A 41 -2.79 8.30 22.30
C GLY A 41 -3.97 9.00 22.98
N ALA A 42 -5.03 8.25 23.33
CA ALA A 42 -6.18 8.80 24.07
C ALA A 42 -5.79 9.29 25.48
N PHE A 43 -4.92 8.54 26.19
CA PHE A 43 -4.35 8.98 27.46
C PHE A 43 -3.53 10.25 27.29
N ASP A 44 -2.68 10.33 26.26
CA ASP A 44 -1.88 11.51 26.01
C ASP A 44 -2.75 12.74 25.73
N ARG A 45 -3.75 12.60 24.87
CA ARG A 45 -4.72 13.66 24.59
C ARG A 45 -5.45 14.14 25.87
N TYR A 46 -5.88 13.20 26.74
CA TYR A 46 -6.55 13.54 27.97
C TYR A 46 -5.64 14.29 28.94
N PHE A 47 -4.37 13.86 29.08
CA PHE A 47 -3.39 14.51 29.94
C PHE A 47 -3.02 15.91 29.45
N VAL A 48 -2.81 16.04 28.13
CA VAL A 48 -2.45 17.33 27.52
C VAL A 48 -3.64 18.30 27.53
N ASN A 49 -4.78 17.90 26.97
CA ASN A 49 -5.92 18.80 26.83
C ASN A 49 -6.76 18.96 28.11
N GLY A 50 -6.85 17.90 28.94
CA GLY A 50 -7.69 17.93 30.14
C GLY A 50 -6.95 18.36 31.41
N MET A 51 -5.65 18.07 31.50
CA MET A 51 -4.84 18.34 32.68
C MET A 51 -3.73 19.38 32.44
N ASN A 52 -3.60 19.91 31.23
CA ASN A 52 -2.55 20.84 30.80
C ASN A 52 -1.12 20.34 31.09
N LEU A 53 -0.91 19.03 30.94
CA LEU A 53 0.40 18.42 31.09
C LEU A 53 1.17 18.41 29.77
N PRO A 54 2.50 18.30 29.80
CA PRO A 54 3.29 18.26 28.56
C PRO A 54 2.91 17.07 27.66
N TYR A 55 3.15 17.23 26.36
CA TYR A 55 3.06 16.13 25.39
C TYR A 55 3.86 14.91 25.87
N PHE A 56 3.44 13.73 25.50
CA PHE A 56 3.97 12.42 25.89
C PHE A 56 3.74 12.02 27.35
N SER A 57 3.17 12.88 28.20
CA SER A 57 2.93 12.56 29.62
C SER A 57 1.91 11.41 29.77
N GLY A 58 0.78 11.48 29.10
CA GLY A 58 -0.24 10.44 29.13
C GLY A 58 0.19 9.17 28.41
N PHE A 59 0.92 9.30 27.32
CA PHE A 59 1.51 8.15 26.60
C PHE A 59 2.49 7.38 27.49
N THR A 60 3.40 8.06 28.14
CA THR A 60 4.37 7.47 29.07
C THR A 60 3.67 6.85 30.27
N PHE A 61 2.70 7.56 30.86
CA PHE A 61 1.90 7.04 31.96
C PHE A 61 1.19 5.72 31.61
N PHE A 62 0.58 5.66 30.42
CA PHE A 62 -0.11 4.45 29.96
C PHE A 62 0.83 3.24 29.91
N PHE A 63 2.03 3.38 29.34
CA PHE A 63 2.98 2.26 29.27
C PHE A 63 3.57 1.88 30.62
N ILE A 64 3.81 2.86 31.52
CA ILE A 64 4.22 2.57 32.90
C ILE A 64 3.11 1.80 33.63
N LEU A 65 1.87 2.26 33.55
CA LEU A 65 0.71 1.57 34.14
C LEU A 65 0.59 0.15 33.59
N LEU A 66 0.72 -0.03 32.31
CA LEU A 66 0.66 -1.34 31.65
C LEU A 66 1.78 -2.27 32.13
N ALA A 67 3.01 -1.77 32.23
CA ALA A 67 4.15 -2.52 32.77
C ALA A 67 3.92 -2.95 34.21
N VAL A 68 3.38 -2.09 35.06
CA VAL A 68 3.01 -2.40 36.46
C VAL A 68 1.92 -3.47 36.51
N LEU A 69 0.89 -3.36 35.66
CA LEU A 69 -0.19 -4.37 35.60
C LEU A 69 0.34 -5.73 35.15
N ILE A 70 1.22 -5.76 34.14
CA ILE A 70 1.88 -7.00 33.70
C ILE A 70 2.73 -7.60 34.83
N TRP A 71 3.53 -6.79 35.51
CA TRP A 71 4.36 -7.24 36.63
C TRP A 71 3.52 -7.86 37.75
N PHE A 72 2.41 -7.21 38.17
CA PHE A 72 1.47 -7.75 39.14
C PHE A 72 0.84 -9.06 38.65
N GLY A 73 0.39 -9.08 37.38
CA GLY A 73 -0.18 -10.28 36.76
C GLY A 73 0.79 -11.45 36.75
N LEU A 74 2.06 -11.22 36.40
CA LEU A 74 3.12 -12.24 36.44
C LEU A 74 3.39 -12.75 37.86
N LYS A 75 3.41 -11.85 38.86
CA LYS A 75 3.58 -12.20 40.27
C LYS A 75 2.44 -13.09 40.79
N ILE A 76 1.19 -12.71 40.51
CA ILE A 76 -0.01 -13.48 40.88
C ILE A 76 -0.01 -14.83 40.16
N ALA A 77 0.27 -14.86 38.87
CA ALA A 77 0.32 -16.08 38.08
C ALA A 77 1.40 -17.05 38.56
N ALA A 78 2.54 -16.52 39.01
CA ALA A 78 3.60 -17.33 39.62
C ALA A 78 3.17 -17.90 40.97
N GLN A 79 2.57 -17.09 41.85
CA GLN A 79 2.11 -17.53 43.18
C GLN A 79 0.99 -18.58 43.12
N LYS A 80 0.06 -18.42 42.16
CA LYS A 80 -1.09 -19.33 41.98
C LYS A 80 -0.83 -20.47 40.99
N SER A 81 0.42 -20.61 40.50
CA SER A 81 0.80 -21.63 39.50
C SER A 81 -0.07 -21.60 38.23
N TRP A 82 -0.54 -20.42 37.80
CA TRP A 82 -1.33 -20.23 36.56
C TRP A 82 -0.41 -20.16 35.35
N HIS A 83 0.04 -21.31 34.89
CA HIS A 83 1.05 -21.42 33.81
C HIS A 83 0.62 -20.76 32.49
N PHE A 84 -0.66 -20.93 32.09
CA PHE A 84 -1.16 -20.33 30.86
C PHE A 84 -1.23 -18.80 30.91
N LEU A 85 -1.69 -18.24 32.04
CA LEU A 85 -1.69 -16.79 32.25
C LEU A 85 -0.28 -16.22 32.22
N ARG A 86 0.66 -16.89 32.92
CA ARG A 86 2.07 -16.49 32.93
C ARG A 86 2.68 -16.49 31.53
N LEU A 87 2.43 -17.54 30.75
CA LEU A 87 2.89 -17.64 29.38
C LEU A 87 2.28 -16.53 28.50
N GLY A 88 0.96 -16.32 28.61
CA GLY A 88 0.25 -15.27 27.87
C GLY A 88 0.78 -13.87 28.17
N LEU A 89 1.05 -13.55 29.45
CA LEU A 89 1.62 -12.26 29.85
C LEU A 89 3.06 -12.07 29.35
N TRP A 90 3.87 -13.12 29.31
CA TRP A 90 5.21 -13.05 28.71
C TRP A 90 5.13 -12.83 27.19
N CYS A 91 4.27 -13.58 26.48
CA CYS A 91 4.05 -13.38 25.06
C CYS A 91 3.58 -11.94 24.76
N PHE A 92 2.63 -11.43 25.54
CA PHE A 92 2.14 -10.06 25.43
C PHE A 92 3.26 -9.04 25.66
N SER A 93 4.11 -9.23 26.68
CA SER A 93 5.24 -8.35 26.98
C SER A 93 6.24 -8.31 25.82
N PHE A 94 6.61 -9.47 25.27
CA PHE A 94 7.54 -9.52 24.14
C PHE A 94 6.94 -8.94 22.87
N MET A 95 5.64 -9.06 22.63
CA MET A 95 4.96 -8.38 21.54
C MET A 95 5.02 -6.86 21.70
N LEU A 96 4.76 -6.33 22.89
CA LEU A 96 4.86 -4.88 23.16
C LEU A 96 6.31 -4.37 22.96
N ILE A 97 7.31 -5.14 23.42
CA ILE A 97 8.72 -4.81 23.17
C ILE A 97 9.03 -4.79 21.68
N GLY A 98 8.56 -5.78 20.91
CA GLY A 98 8.70 -5.79 19.45
C GLY A 98 8.04 -4.57 18.80
N TYR A 99 6.84 -4.24 19.25
CA TYR A 99 6.09 -3.05 18.76
C TYR A 99 6.73 -1.73 19.17
N SER A 100 7.50 -1.68 20.25
CA SER A 100 8.20 -0.47 20.66
C SER A 100 9.22 0.03 19.63
N THR A 101 9.59 -0.77 18.64
CA THR A 101 10.41 -0.33 17.50
C THR A 101 9.76 0.81 16.71
N TYR A 102 8.43 0.93 16.70
CA TYR A 102 7.74 2.08 16.09
C TYR A 102 7.98 3.40 16.84
N LEU A 103 8.40 3.37 18.10
CA LEU A 103 8.84 4.56 18.82
C LEU A 103 10.07 5.19 18.18
N THR A 104 10.92 4.39 17.52
CA THR A 104 12.08 4.93 16.81
C THR A 104 11.66 5.81 15.63
N THR A 105 10.54 5.52 14.96
CA THR A 105 9.97 6.38 13.92
C THR A 105 9.60 7.73 14.50
N MET A 106 8.88 7.72 15.64
CA MET A 106 8.46 8.95 16.32
C MET A 106 9.64 9.79 16.83
N ILE A 107 10.67 9.14 17.41
CA ILE A 107 11.89 9.82 17.87
C ILE A 107 12.65 10.43 16.67
N ARG A 108 12.73 9.73 15.56
CA ARG A 108 13.42 10.23 14.35
C ARG A 108 12.65 11.36 13.68
N SER A 109 11.33 11.25 13.61
CA SER A 109 10.45 12.30 13.09
C SER A 109 10.58 13.60 13.89
N SER A 110 10.71 13.51 15.23
CA SER A 110 10.92 14.69 16.10
C SER A 110 12.22 15.46 15.80
N ALA A 111 13.16 14.88 15.06
CA ALA A 111 14.39 15.54 14.62
C ALA A 111 14.24 16.25 13.27
N ASN A 112 13.05 16.27 12.67
CA ASN A 112 12.73 16.86 11.36
C ASN A 112 13.73 16.44 10.27
N PRO A 113 13.83 15.13 9.96
CA PRO A 113 14.72 14.68 8.89
C PRO A 113 14.25 15.22 7.54
N SER A 114 15.16 15.25 6.55
CA SER A 114 14.89 15.75 5.19
C SER A 114 13.72 15.04 4.49
N VAL A 115 13.50 13.77 4.81
CA VAL A 115 12.34 12.98 4.35
C VAL A 115 11.62 12.43 5.59
N ASP A 116 10.50 13.05 5.95
CA ASP A 116 9.69 12.68 7.10
C ASP A 116 8.24 12.37 6.69
N MET A 117 8.04 11.15 6.22
CA MET A 117 6.74 10.70 5.73
C MET A 117 5.71 10.63 6.88
N TYR A 118 4.59 11.34 6.70
CA TYR A 118 3.48 11.42 7.64
C TYR A 118 3.76 12.27 8.90
N ASN A 119 4.95 12.78 9.09
CA ASN A 119 5.35 13.59 10.26
C ASN A 119 4.91 12.97 11.60
N VAL A 120 5.42 11.75 11.89
CA VAL A 120 5.01 10.96 13.07
C VAL A 120 5.76 11.42 14.32
N ASP A 121 5.70 12.70 14.66
CA ASP A 121 6.46 13.32 15.75
C ASP A 121 5.77 13.27 17.12
N ASN A 122 4.55 12.73 17.19
CA ASN A 122 3.73 12.72 18.41
C ASN A 122 2.83 11.47 18.50
N PRO A 123 2.28 11.13 19.71
CA PRO A 123 1.42 9.98 19.90
C PRO A 123 0.18 9.92 19.01
N MET A 124 -0.45 11.05 18.70
CA MET A 124 -1.67 11.05 17.86
C MET A 124 -1.34 10.77 16.40
N SER A 125 -0.27 11.35 15.86
CA SER A 125 0.19 11.02 14.50
C SER A 125 0.64 9.57 14.39
N LEU A 126 1.24 8.98 15.45
CA LEU A 126 1.57 7.55 15.49
C LEU A 126 0.30 6.68 15.46
N VAL A 127 -0.79 7.07 16.12
CA VAL A 127 -2.08 6.36 16.04
C VAL A 127 -2.60 6.33 14.60
N GLY A 128 -2.62 7.47 13.92
CA GLY A 128 -3.07 7.58 12.52
C GLY A 128 -2.18 6.78 11.56
N TYR A 129 -0.87 6.85 11.75
CA TYR A 129 0.11 6.10 10.96
C TYR A 129 -0.07 4.58 11.08
N LEU A 130 -0.14 4.05 12.31
CA LEU A 130 -0.34 2.62 12.56
C LEU A 130 -1.76 2.15 12.24
N GLY A 131 -2.75 3.04 12.38
CA GLY A 131 -4.13 2.83 11.94
C GLY A 131 -4.29 2.79 10.43
N ARG A 132 -3.27 3.19 9.65
CA ARG A 132 -3.31 3.30 8.19
C ARG A 132 -4.47 4.16 7.67
N GLU A 133 -4.81 5.21 8.41
CA GLU A 133 -5.97 6.08 8.12
C GLU A 133 -5.93 6.69 6.71
N GLN A 134 -4.73 6.93 6.17
CA GLN A 134 -4.55 7.45 4.81
C GLN A 134 -5.01 6.51 3.68
N TYR A 135 -5.18 5.21 3.95
CA TYR A 135 -5.55 4.22 2.92
C TYR A 135 -7.05 3.95 2.87
N GLY A 136 -7.82 4.48 3.83
CA GLY A 136 -9.25 4.23 3.94
C GLY A 136 -9.62 2.78 4.26
N ASP A 137 -10.92 2.52 4.29
CA ASP A 137 -11.49 1.19 4.53
C ASP A 137 -12.05 0.60 3.24
N PHE A 138 -11.91 -0.72 3.07
CA PHE A 138 -12.53 -1.48 1.98
C PHE A 138 -13.30 -2.69 2.52
N PRO A 139 -14.40 -3.11 1.87
CA PRO A 139 -15.25 -4.17 2.36
C PRO A 139 -14.59 -5.54 2.13
N ILE A 140 -14.59 -6.42 3.16
CA ILE A 140 -14.07 -7.79 3.06
C ILE A 140 -15.21 -8.80 3.06
N LEU A 141 -16.08 -8.76 4.07
CA LEU A 141 -17.14 -9.76 4.28
C LEU A 141 -18.53 -9.27 3.85
N TYR A 142 -18.81 -7.99 4.03
CA TYR A 142 -20.09 -7.37 3.67
C TYR A 142 -19.88 -5.90 3.34
N GLY A 143 -20.39 -5.44 2.22
CA GLY A 143 -20.25 -4.05 1.80
C GLY A 143 -20.81 -3.75 0.41
N GLN A 144 -20.53 -2.56 -0.07
CA GLN A 144 -21.08 -2.00 -1.31
C GLN A 144 -20.60 -2.74 -2.57
N LYS A 145 -21.41 -2.66 -3.61
CA LYS A 145 -21.08 -2.99 -5.00
C LYS A 145 -20.39 -1.80 -5.66
N PHE A 146 -19.70 -1.99 -6.80
CA PHE A 146 -19.08 -0.88 -7.53
C PHE A 146 -20.08 0.09 -8.15
N THR A 147 -21.32 -0.35 -8.35
CA THR A 147 -22.44 0.46 -8.84
C THR A 147 -23.14 1.27 -7.74
N ALA A 148 -22.84 0.98 -6.47
CA ALA A 148 -23.52 1.57 -5.33
C ALA A 148 -23.25 3.07 -5.20
N GLN A 149 -24.30 3.84 -4.88
CA GLN A 149 -24.19 5.26 -4.60
C GLN A 149 -24.38 5.51 -3.08
N PRO A 150 -23.48 6.28 -2.44
CA PRO A 150 -23.67 6.61 -1.03
C PRO A 150 -24.91 7.49 -0.85
N ARG A 151 -25.77 7.14 0.13
CA ARG A 151 -26.96 7.90 0.46
C ARG A 151 -26.71 8.98 1.50
N ASP A 152 -25.78 8.71 2.42
CA ASP A 152 -25.50 9.59 3.56
C ASP A 152 -24.09 9.31 4.08
N THR A 153 -23.62 10.13 5.01
CA THR A 153 -22.37 9.95 5.73
C THR A 153 -22.63 9.87 7.23
N LYS A 154 -21.91 9.00 7.93
CA LYS A 154 -21.96 8.88 9.39
C LYS A 154 -20.60 9.26 9.97
N GLU A 155 -20.61 10.17 10.94
CA GLU A 155 -19.43 10.43 11.75
C GLU A 155 -19.01 9.18 12.52
N THR A 156 -17.72 8.83 12.44
CA THR A 156 -17.14 7.65 13.10
C THR A 156 -16.07 7.99 14.10
N GLY A 157 -15.51 9.19 14.03
CA GLY A 157 -14.46 9.65 14.93
C GLY A 157 -14.14 11.12 14.75
N THR A 158 -13.27 11.63 15.61
CA THR A 158 -12.71 12.97 15.51
C THR A 158 -11.20 12.86 15.30
N LYS A 159 -10.68 13.57 14.31
CA LYS A 159 -9.24 13.67 14.04
C LYS A 159 -8.62 14.75 14.89
N TYR A 160 -7.48 14.44 15.46
CA TYR A 160 -6.72 15.37 16.28
C TYR A 160 -5.31 15.53 15.76
N GLN A 161 -4.81 16.73 15.80
CA GLN A 161 -3.43 17.08 15.44
C GLN A 161 -2.76 17.83 16.58
N LYS A 162 -1.44 17.68 16.70
CA LYS A 162 -0.62 18.43 17.66
C LYS A 162 -0.56 19.89 17.23
N SER A 163 -0.99 20.77 18.10
CA SER A 163 -0.97 22.22 17.95
C SER A 163 0.00 22.84 18.96
N LYS A 164 0.09 24.17 19.00
CA LYS A 164 0.98 24.86 19.92
C LYS A 164 0.57 24.67 21.39
N ASP A 165 -0.73 24.64 21.67
CA ASP A 165 -1.28 24.65 23.04
C ASP A 165 -1.97 23.32 23.43
N GLY A 166 -1.87 22.28 22.60
CA GLY A 166 -2.51 20.99 22.85
C GLY A 166 -2.92 20.29 21.56
N TYR A 167 -3.71 19.24 21.67
CA TYR A 167 -4.28 18.56 20.52
C TYR A 167 -5.54 19.28 20.03
N SER A 168 -5.49 19.88 18.86
CA SER A 168 -6.63 20.54 18.20
C SER A 168 -7.46 19.52 17.42
N GLU A 169 -8.77 19.73 17.39
CA GLU A 169 -9.67 19.02 16.50
C GLU A 169 -9.53 19.59 15.08
N ILE A 170 -9.18 18.73 14.12
CA ILE A 170 -8.92 19.12 12.73
C ILE A 170 -9.97 18.61 11.75
N GLY A 171 -10.96 17.88 12.21
CA GLY A 171 -12.06 17.36 11.39
C GLY A 171 -12.66 16.09 11.95
N LYS A 172 -13.64 15.57 11.24
CA LYS A 172 -14.34 14.33 11.56
C LYS A 172 -13.98 13.22 10.59
N ASP A 173 -13.95 11.98 11.08
CA ASP A 173 -13.95 10.82 10.22
C ASP A 173 -15.38 10.48 9.80
N PHE A 174 -15.59 10.32 8.52
CA PHE A 174 -16.88 9.95 7.95
C PHE A 174 -16.82 8.58 7.30
N LYS A 175 -17.92 7.84 7.45
CA LYS A 175 -18.14 6.59 6.72
C LYS A 175 -19.36 6.75 5.82
N TYR A 176 -19.22 6.41 4.56
CA TYR A 176 -20.34 6.41 3.62
C TYR A 176 -21.36 5.34 4.00
N LEU A 177 -22.64 5.73 4.01
CA LEU A 177 -23.76 4.84 4.23
C LEU A 177 -24.41 4.49 2.89
N TYR A 178 -24.53 3.20 2.64
CA TYR A 178 -25.18 2.64 1.47
C TYR A 178 -26.47 1.94 1.88
N SER A 179 -27.47 1.91 0.99
CA SER A 179 -28.68 1.11 1.17
C SER A 179 -28.34 -0.38 1.34
N PRO A 180 -29.15 -1.16 2.07
CA PRO A 180 -28.95 -2.61 2.18
C PRO A 180 -28.98 -3.32 0.81
N GLU A 181 -29.79 -2.84 -0.15
CA GLU A 181 -29.92 -3.37 -1.50
C GLU A 181 -28.66 -3.17 -2.35
N GLU A 182 -27.88 -2.13 -2.05
CA GLU A 182 -26.63 -1.81 -2.72
C GLU A 182 -25.42 -2.52 -2.09
N LYS A 183 -25.67 -3.34 -1.06
CA LYS A 183 -24.63 -4.14 -0.39
C LYS A 183 -24.79 -5.61 -0.75
N MET A 184 -23.67 -6.31 -0.65
CA MET A 184 -23.64 -7.75 -0.88
C MET A 184 -22.68 -8.44 0.09
N VAL A 185 -22.85 -9.73 0.24
CA VAL A 185 -21.95 -10.58 1.03
C VAL A 185 -20.69 -10.82 0.23
N PHE A 186 -19.52 -10.72 0.87
CA PHE A 186 -18.21 -11.00 0.29
C PHE A 186 -17.96 -10.26 -1.04
N PRO A 187 -18.08 -8.93 -1.08
CA PRO A 187 -17.94 -8.17 -2.31
C PRO A 187 -16.49 -8.22 -2.81
N ARG A 188 -16.30 -8.67 -4.05
CA ARG A 188 -15.01 -8.64 -4.76
C ARG A 188 -14.97 -7.52 -5.79
N VAL A 189 -16.13 -7.07 -6.24
CA VAL A 189 -16.38 -6.02 -7.22
C VAL A 189 -16.99 -4.85 -6.45
N TRP A 190 -16.19 -4.02 -5.81
CA TRP A 190 -16.62 -3.07 -4.79
C TRP A 190 -16.19 -1.62 -5.04
N ASP A 191 -15.11 -1.41 -5.79
CA ASP A 191 -14.48 -0.09 -5.96
C ASP A 191 -15.10 0.65 -7.15
N ALA A 192 -15.82 1.71 -6.84
CA ALA A 192 -16.48 2.57 -7.84
C ALA A 192 -15.54 3.65 -8.41
N SER A 193 -14.27 3.71 -7.96
CA SER A 193 -13.31 4.72 -8.41
C SER A 193 -13.00 4.53 -9.90
N ASN A 194 -13.02 5.64 -10.63
CA ASN A 194 -12.64 5.67 -12.05
C ASN A 194 -11.29 6.34 -12.29
N ASP A 195 -10.61 6.81 -11.26
CA ASP A 195 -9.27 7.40 -11.37
C ASP A 195 -8.26 6.42 -11.95
N GLN A 196 -8.44 5.11 -11.63
CA GLN A 196 -7.68 3.99 -12.16
C GLN A 196 -8.54 3.08 -13.04
N SER A 197 -9.71 3.55 -13.50
CA SER A 197 -10.66 2.80 -14.32
C SER A 197 -11.14 1.48 -13.69
N HIS A 198 -11.22 1.38 -12.36
CA HIS A 198 -11.60 0.13 -11.68
C HIS A 198 -13.04 -0.28 -12.00
N ALA A 199 -13.99 0.65 -11.98
CA ALA A 199 -15.38 0.37 -12.30
C ALA A 199 -15.56 -0.10 -13.75
N ASP A 200 -14.90 0.57 -14.71
CA ASP A 200 -14.93 0.17 -16.13
C ASP A 200 -14.24 -1.19 -16.35
N TYR A 201 -13.17 -1.47 -15.60
CA TYR A 201 -12.52 -2.78 -15.64
C TYR A 201 -13.46 -3.89 -15.18
N TYR A 202 -14.17 -3.71 -14.05
CA TYR A 202 -15.15 -4.68 -13.58
C TYR A 202 -16.27 -4.92 -14.59
N ALA A 203 -16.83 -3.84 -15.14
CA ALA A 203 -17.88 -3.94 -16.15
C ALA A 203 -17.40 -4.76 -17.35
N ASN A 204 -16.23 -4.45 -17.89
CA ASN A 204 -15.63 -5.18 -19.00
C ASN A 204 -15.35 -6.65 -18.67
N PHE A 205 -14.77 -6.93 -17.49
CA PHE A 205 -14.47 -8.29 -17.03
C PHE A 205 -15.71 -9.16 -16.91
N LEU A 206 -16.82 -8.56 -16.44
CA LEU A 206 -18.07 -9.23 -16.17
C LEU A 206 -19.05 -9.21 -17.36
N GLY A 207 -18.68 -8.55 -18.47
CA GLY A 207 -19.56 -8.36 -19.63
C GLY A 207 -20.77 -7.49 -19.31
N ILE A 208 -20.62 -6.53 -18.40
CA ILE A 208 -21.63 -5.53 -18.06
C ILE A 208 -21.51 -4.36 -19.03
N GLY A 209 -22.56 -4.07 -19.78
CA GLY A 209 -22.57 -2.95 -20.72
C GLY A 209 -22.70 -1.60 -20.02
N LYS A 210 -22.27 -0.53 -20.69
CA LYS A 210 -22.41 0.84 -20.23
C LYS A 210 -23.36 1.59 -21.15
N ASN A 211 -24.40 2.16 -20.59
CA ASN A 211 -25.40 2.95 -21.30
C ASN A 211 -24.84 4.32 -21.76
N ARG A 212 -25.56 5.00 -22.65
CA ARG A 212 -25.14 6.33 -23.15
C ARG A 212 -25.11 7.42 -22.09
N ASP A 213 -25.88 7.27 -21.01
CA ASP A 213 -25.91 8.16 -19.86
C ASP A 213 -24.78 7.87 -18.83
N GLY A 214 -23.95 6.86 -19.11
CA GLY A 214 -22.85 6.43 -18.24
C GLY A 214 -23.24 5.46 -17.15
N SER A 215 -24.52 5.08 -17.04
CA SER A 215 -24.98 4.01 -16.13
C SER A 215 -24.62 2.62 -16.67
N TYR A 216 -24.61 1.62 -15.80
CA TYR A 216 -24.39 0.22 -16.18
C TYR A 216 -25.74 -0.46 -16.45
N ASP A 217 -25.77 -1.37 -17.43
CA ASP A 217 -27.00 -2.06 -17.88
C ASP A 217 -27.55 -3.05 -16.85
N ARG A 218 -26.71 -3.54 -15.95
CA ARG A 218 -27.09 -4.39 -14.81
C ARG A 218 -26.17 -4.19 -13.60
N GLU A 219 -26.65 -4.58 -12.45
CA GLU A 219 -25.84 -4.67 -11.25
C GLU A 219 -25.04 -5.98 -11.18
N PRO A 220 -23.88 -6.00 -10.47
CA PRO A 220 -23.13 -7.22 -10.22
C PRO A 220 -23.88 -8.14 -9.27
N THR A 221 -23.85 -9.43 -9.58
CA THR A 221 -24.44 -10.50 -8.79
C THR A 221 -23.41 -11.16 -7.87
N GLN A 222 -23.86 -12.04 -6.96
CA GLN A 222 -22.94 -12.84 -6.15
C GLN A 222 -22.07 -13.79 -7.00
N PHE A 223 -22.60 -14.26 -8.12
CA PHE A 223 -21.83 -15.09 -9.06
C PHE A 223 -20.70 -14.28 -9.71
N ASP A 224 -20.93 -13.01 -10.03
CA ASP A 224 -19.89 -12.11 -10.56
C ASP A 224 -18.74 -11.92 -9.57
N ASN A 225 -19.02 -11.82 -8.26
CA ASN A 225 -17.98 -11.80 -7.23
C ASN A 225 -17.13 -13.09 -7.23
N ILE A 226 -17.78 -14.24 -7.33
CA ILE A 226 -17.09 -15.54 -7.37
C ILE A 226 -16.26 -15.66 -8.65
N HIS A 227 -16.81 -15.26 -9.78
CA HIS A 227 -16.12 -15.23 -11.06
C HIS A 227 -14.87 -14.33 -11.01
N PHE A 228 -14.99 -13.13 -10.45
CA PHE A 228 -13.86 -12.22 -10.28
C PHE A 228 -12.81 -12.77 -9.32
N LEU A 229 -13.23 -13.36 -8.20
CA LEU A 229 -12.32 -14.00 -7.25
C LEU A 229 -11.48 -15.09 -7.90
N PHE A 230 -12.10 -16.05 -8.58
CA PHE A 230 -11.39 -17.16 -9.16
C PHE A 230 -10.68 -16.80 -10.48
N GLY A 231 -11.30 -16.04 -11.34
CA GLY A 231 -10.76 -15.66 -12.64
C GLY A 231 -9.61 -14.65 -12.54
N TYR A 232 -9.84 -13.56 -11.81
CA TYR A 232 -8.87 -12.50 -11.69
C TYR A 232 -7.98 -12.64 -10.45
N GLN A 233 -8.55 -12.62 -9.25
CA GLN A 233 -7.75 -12.50 -8.02
C GLN A 233 -6.94 -13.77 -7.72
N ILE A 234 -7.52 -14.97 -7.91
CA ILE A 234 -6.80 -16.23 -7.66
C ILE A 234 -5.99 -16.65 -8.88
N ASN A 235 -6.61 -16.77 -10.06
CA ASN A 235 -5.92 -17.30 -11.22
C ASN A 235 -4.87 -16.33 -11.77
N PHE A 236 -5.27 -15.08 -12.06
CA PHE A 236 -4.37 -14.12 -12.68
C PHE A 236 -3.40 -13.47 -11.68
N MET A 237 -3.87 -13.01 -10.50
CA MET A 237 -3.05 -12.27 -9.54
C MET A 237 -2.27 -13.16 -8.55
N TYR A 238 -2.69 -14.42 -8.31
CA TYR A 238 -1.98 -15.31 -7.40
C TYR A 238 -1.34 -16.51 -8.10
N PHE A 239 -2.15 -17.33 -8.80
CA PHE A 239 -1.65 -18.59 -9.39
C PHE A 239 -0.61 -18.33 -10.48
N ARG A 240 -0.76 -17.31 -11.30
CA ARG A 240 0.24 -16.90 -12.29
C ARG A 240 1.59 -16.58 -11.63
N TYR A 241 1.60 -15.82 -10.54
CA TYR A 241 2.80 -15.51 -9.77
C TYR A 241 3.40 -16.74 -9.10
N PHE A 242 2.56 -17.61 -8.56
CA PHE A 242 2.99 -18.86 -7.99
C PHE A 242 3.73 -19.74 -9.03
N MET A 243 3.16 -19.85 -10.22
CA MET A 243 3.75 -20.63 -11.28
C MET A 243 5.02 -20.00 -11.87
N TRP A 244 5.22 -18.69 -11.78
CA TRP A 244 6.51 -18.10 -12.14
C TRP A 244 7.67 -18.67 -11.34
N ASN A 245 7.47 -18.87 -10.06
CA ASN A 245 8.50 -19.34 -9.14
C ASN A 245 8.76 -20.85 -9.24
N PHE A 246 7.79 -21.63 -9.74
CA PHE A 246 7.87 -23.08 -9.65
C PHE A 246 7.70 -23.83 -10.98
N SER A 247 7.40 -23.12 -12.05
CA SER A 247 7.24 -23.71 -13.39
C SER A 247 8.10 -23.00 -14.43
N GLY A 248 8.15 -21.69 -14.39
CA GLY A 248 8.91 -20.82 -15.28
C GLY A 248 8.11 -19.58 -15.70
N LYS A 249 8.80 -18.58 -16.21
CA LYS A 249 8.26 -17.26 -16.59
C LYS A 249 8.44 -17.01 -18.07
N GLN A 250 7.41 -16.45 -18.73
CA GLN A 250 7.44 -16.18 -20.17
C GLN A 250 8.34 -14.99 -20.52
N ASN A 251 8.24 -13.91 -19.75
CA ASN A 251 9.01 -12.66 -19.88
C ASN A 251 8.68 -11.73 -18.71
N ASP A 252 9.35 -10.58 -18.63
CA ASP A 252 9.15 -9.53 -17.63
C ASP A 252 8.24 -8.38 -18.09
N VAL A 253 7.60 -8.51 -19.26
CA VAL A 253 6.57 -7.56 -19.69
C VAL A 253 5.39 -7.63 -18.73
N GLN A 254 4.93 -6.48 -18.24
CA GLN A 254 3.79 -6.45 -17.34
C GLN A 254 2.55 -7.04 -18.00
N GLY A 255 1.99 -8.08 -17.39
CA GLY A 255 0.76 -8.71 -17.86
C GLY A 255 -0.47 -7.91 -17.46
N THR A 256 -1.43 -7.81 -18.38
CA THR A 256 -2.78 -7.36 -18.09
C THR A 256 -3.77 -8.47 -18.42
N TYR A 257 -4.82 -8.64 -17.62
CA TYR A 257 -5.76 -9.76 -17.80
C TYR A 257 -6.40 -9.78 -19.20
N GLN A 258 -6.68 -8.61 -19.76
CA GLN A 258 -7.27 -8.44 -21.10
C GLN A 258 -6.24 -8.14 -22.19
N GLY A 259 -4.96 -8.15 -21.83
CA GLY A 259 -3.87 -7.88 -22.76
C GLY A 259 -3.40 -9.10 -23.53
N ASN A 260 -2.16 -9.04 -24.02
CA ASN A 260 -1.56 -10.17 -24.68
C ASN A 260 -1.31 -11.31 -23.69
N ILE A 261 -1.87 -12.48 -23.94
CA ILE A 261 -1.75 -13.67 -23.08
C ILE A 261 -0.29 -14.08 -22.83
N ARG A 262 0.65 -13.64 -23.67
CA ARG A 262 2.08 -13.95 -23.54
C ARG A 262 2.82 -13.00 -22.60
N ASP A 263 2.26 -11.83 -22.29
CA ASP A 263 2.93 -10.85 -21.46
C ASP A 263 2.89 -11.27 -19.99
N GLY A 264 4.07 -11.41 -19.39
CA GLY A 264 4.23 -11.76 -17.99
C GLY A 264 3.47 -13.02 -17.56
N ASN A 265 3.21 -13.97 -18.45
CA ASN A 265 2.56 -15.23 -18.08
C ASN A 265 3.60 -16.25 -17.60
N TRP A 266 3.13 -17.37 -17.03
CA TRP A 266 3.98 -18.49 -16.69
C TRP A 266 4.09 -19.47 -17.86
N ILE A 267 5.19 -20.19 -17.92
CA ILE A 267 5.43 -21.28 -18.88
C ILE A 267 5.96 -22.51 -18.14
N THR A 268 5.95 -23.64 -18.85
CA THR A 268 6.63 -24.85 -18.36
C THR A 268 8.00 -25.03 -19.01
N GLY A 269 8.21 -24.50 -20.20
CA GLY A 269 9.35 -24.85 -21.08
C GLY A 269 9.11 -26.12 -21.89
N ILE A 270 7.94 -26.77 -21.73
CA ILE A 270 7.52 -27.95 -22.50
C ILE A 270 6.63 -27.46 -23.65
N ASN A 271 7.17 -27.45 -24.87
CA ASN A 271 6.50 -26.82 -26.02
C ASN A 271 5.06 -27.29 -26.24
N PHE A 272 4.76 -28.59 -26.02
CA PHE A 272 3.41 -29.10 -26.16
C PHE A 272 2.41 -28.41 -25.24
N ILE A 273 2.77 -28.23 -23.97
CA ILE A 273 1.91 -27.59 -22.98
C ILE A 273 1.80 -26.08 -23.26
N ASP A 274 2.94 -25.43 -23.50
CA ASP A 274 3.01 -24.00 -23.66
C ASP A 274 2.36 -23.54 -24.97
N ASN A 275 2.49 -24.29 -26.05
CA ASN A 275 1.82 -23.99 -27.32
C ASN A 275 0.30 -24.06 -27.21
N MET A 276 -0.24 -25.02 -26.44
CA MET A 276 -1.69 -25.12 -26.21
C MET A 276 -2.23 -23.93 -25.41
N ARG A 277 -1.42 -23.40 -24.48
CA ARG A 277 -1.86 -22.32 -23.59
C ARG A 277 -1.62 -20.92 -24.17
N LEU A 278 -0.46 -20.70 -24.77
CA LEU A 278 0.04 -19.38 -25.14
C LEU A 278 0.27 -19.23 -26.65
N GLY A 279 -0.05 -20.24 -27.42
CA GLY A 279 0.24 -20.30 -28.84
C GLY A 279 1.70 -20.69 -29.12
N GLU A 280 2.03 -20.84 -30.38
CA GLU A 280 3.29 -21.44 -30.85
C GLU A 280 4.52 -20.66 -30.39
N GLN A 281 5.28 -21.25 -29.47
CA GLN A 281 6.45 -20.61 -28.85
C GLN A 281 7.63 -20.44 -29.80
N SER A 282 7.70 -21.27 -30.83
CA SER A 282 8.73 -21.19 -31.88
C SER A 282 8.62 -19.92 -32.74
N LYS A 283 7.41 -19.34 -32.85
CA LYS A 283 7.10 -18.14 -33.65
C LYS A 283 7.18 -16.83 -32.87
N LEU A 284 7.60 -16.87 -31.62
CA LEU A 284 7.81 -15.64 -30.84
C LEU A 284 8.90 -14.78 -31.49
N PRO A 285 8.77 -13.44 -31.47
CA PRO A 285 9.85 -12.53 -31.89
C PRO A 285 11.07 -12.68 -30.97
N ASP A 286 12.24 -12.37 -31.52
CA ASP A 286 13.50 -12.52 -30.79
C ASP A 286 13.55 -11.68 -29.50
N SER A 287 12.91 -10.53 -29.48
CA SER A 287 12.77 -9.69 -28.26
C SER A 287 12.10 -10.41 -27.10
N LEU A 288 11.21 -11.38 -27.35
CA LEU A 288 10.57 -12.18 -26.32
C LEU A 288 11.32 -13.49 -26.06
N LYS A 289 11.90 -14.14 -27.11
CA LYS A 289 12.69 -15.37 -26.94
C LYS A 289 14.00 -15.14 -26.18
N LEU A 290 14.65 -13.99 -26.44
CA LEU A 290 15.92 -13.60 -25.83
C LEU A 290 15.73 -12.73 -24.58
N ASN A 291 14.50 -12.54 -24.14
CA ASN A 291 14.22 -11.86 -22.88
C ASN A 291 14.87 -12.64 -21.73
N LYS A 292 15.64 -11.95 -20.89
CA LYS A 292 16.37 -12.60 -19.79
C LYS A 292 15.46 -13.29 -18.79
N ALA A 293 14.25 -12.76 -18.57
CA ALA A 293 13.25 -13.37 -17.71
C ALA A 293 12.44 -14.49 -18.42
N HIS A 294 12.91 -15.00 -19.58
CA HIS A 294 12.31 -16.16 -20.23
C HIS A 294 12.86 -17.46 -19.63
N ASN A 295 12.33 -17.86 -18.46
CA ASN A 295 12.87 -18.92 -17.62
C ASN A 295 12.05 -20.21 -17.76
N LYS A 296 12.73 -21.33 -17.90
CA LYS A 296 12.13 -22.67 -18.12
C LYS A 296 12.56 -23.61 -17.00
N LEU A 297 11.68 -23.83 -16.04
CA LEU A 297 11.94 -24.76 -14.93
C LEU A 297 11.33 -26.13 -15.15
N PHE A 298 10.67 -26.36 -16.29
CA PHE A 298 10.01 -27.63 -16.68
C PHE A 298 8.99 -28.12 -15.64
N ALA A 299 8.42 -27.19 -14.87
CA ALA A 299 7.54 -27.46 -13.72
C ALA A 299 8.15 -28.43 -12.67
N LEU A 300 9.47 -28.64 -12.68
CA LEU A 300 10.13 -29.60 -11.78
C LEU A 300 10.03 -29.18 -10.31
N PRO A 301 10.25 -27.88 -9.92
CA PRO A 301 10.01 -27.43 -8.56
C PRO A 301 8.55 -27.64 -8.12
N PHE A 302 7.59 -27.36 -9.02
CA PHE A 302 6.17 -27.55 -8.75
C PHE A 302 5.82 -29.01 -8.49
N ILE A 303 6.27 -29.92 -9.37
CA ILE A 303 6.02 -31.35 -9.23
C ILE A 303 6.65 -31.90 -7.95
N LEU A 304 7.92 -31.55 -7.68
CA LEU A 304 8.61 -32.02 -6.49
C LEU A 304 7.93 -31.49 -5.21
N GLY A 305 7.44 -30.24 -5.23
CA GLY A 305 6.66 -29.65 -4.13
C GLY A 305 5.34 -30.38 -3.89
N LEU A 306 4.61 -30.76 -4.93
CA LEU A 306 3.40 -31.59 -4.78
C LEU A 306 3.72 -33.00 -4.24
N ILE A 307 4.79 -33.64 -4.71
CA ILE A 307 5.26 -34.91 -4.13
C ILE A 307 5.54 -34.77 -2.65
N GLY A 308 6.21 -33.68 -2.24
CA GLY A 308 6.52 -33.40 -0.84
C GLY A 308 5.28 -33.07 0.00
N LEU A 309 4.32 -32.34 -0.55
CA LEU A 309 3.04 -32.07 0.10
C LEU A 309 2.33 -33.38 0.48
N PHE A 310 2.14 -34.30 -0.48
CA PHE A 310 1.49 -35.57 -0.22
C PHE A 310 2.30 -36.46 0.73
N TYR A 311 3.63 -36.48 0.59
CA TYR A 311 4.52 -37.19 1.52
C TYR A 311 4.36 -36.66 2.97
N HIS A 312 4.35 -35.37 3.14
CA HIS A 312 4.24 -34.71 4.44
C HIS A 312 2.92 -35.05 5.13
N PHE A 313 1.79 -34.89 4.42
CA PHE A 313 0.47 -35.28 4.95
C PHE A 313 0.39 -36.76 5.31
N LYS A 314 1.00 -37.64 4.51
CA LYS A 314 1.02 -39.08 4.77
C LYS A 314 1.87 -39.47 6.00
N LYS A 315 2.99 -38.78 6.21
CA LYS A 315 3.95 -39.11 7.27
C LYS A 315 3.65 -38.41 8.59
N LYS A 316 3.33 -37.11 8.56
CA LYS A 316 3.11 -36.26 9.73
C LYS A 316 2.01 -35.23 9.45
N GLY A 317 0.75 -35.68 9.46
CA GLY A 317 -0.40 -34.86 9.08
C GLY A 317 -0.55 -33.57 9.92
N GLY A 318 -0.19 -33.58 11.22
CA GLY A 318 -0.22 -32.38 12.06
C GLY A 318 0.78 -31.31 11.61
N ASP A 319 2.03 -31.70 11.39
CA ASP A 319 3.08 -30.77 10.91
C ASP A 319 2.74 -30.28 9.48
N ALA A 320 2.21 -31.17 8.65
CA ALA A 320 1.77 -30.82 7.30
C ALA A 320 0.64 -29.79 7.30
N PHE A 321 -0.29 -29.91 8.26
CA PHE A 321 -1.36 -28.96 8.43
C PHE A 321 -0.84 -27.58 8.89
N VAL A 322 0.15 -27.53 9.78
CA VAL A 322 0.78 -26.26 10.18
C VAL A 322 1.41 -25.55 8.97
N ASN A 323 2.18 -26.27 8.14
CA ASN A 323 2.77 -25.70 6.92
C ASN A 323 1.69 -25.31 5.89
N PHE A 324 0.60 -26.08 5.81
CA PHE A 324 -0.57 -25.71 4.98
C PHE A 324 -1.24 -24.43 5.46
N LEU A 325 -1.38 -24.22 6.77
CA LEU A 325 -1.89 -22.97 7.31
C LEU A 325 -0.97 -21.79 6.99
N LEU A 326 0.35 -21.98 7.08
CA LEU A 326 1.31 -20.97 6.65
C LEU A 326 1.10 -20.63 5.16
N PHE A 327 1.03 -21.63 4.30
CA PHE A 327 0.76 -21.47 2.87
C PHE A 327 -0.56 -20.73 2.61
N PHE A 328 -1.64 -21.15 3.29
CA PHE A 328 -2.98 -20.60 3.10
C PHE A 328 -3.06 -19.14 3.59
N PHE A 329 -2.59 -18.85 4.81
CA PHE A 329 -2.74 -17.51 5.40
C PHE A 329 -1.79 -16.48 4.77
N THR A 330 -0.65 -16.88 4.24
CA THR A 330 0.26 -15.97 3.53
C THR A 330 0.05 -15.94 2.01
N GLY A 331 -0.91 -16.71 1.50
CA GLY A 331 -1.31 -16.78 0.11
C GLY A 331 -2.78 -16.42 -0.09
N PHE A 332 -3.67 -17.42 -0.08
CA PHE A 332 -5.09 -17.24 -0.37
C PHE A 332 -5.79 -16.26 0.60
N ALA A 333 -5.47 -16.31 1.88
CA ALA A 333 -6.04 -15.36 2.85
C ALA A 333 -5.60 -13.92 2.55
N ILE A 334 -4.37 -13.72 2.07
CA ILE A 334 -3.90 -12.40 1.61
C ILE A 334 -4.66 -11.94 0.36
N VAL A 335 -4.94 -12.84 -0.61
CA VAL A 335 -5.80 -12.51 -1.76
C VAL A 335 -7.17 -12.01 -1.31
N ILE A 336 -7.78 -12.71 -0.36
CA ILE A 336 -9.09 -12.35 0.20
C ILE A 336 -9.02 -11.01 0.95
N TYR A 337 -8.00 -10.83 1.80
CA TYR A 337 -7.81 -9.64 2.62
C TYR A 337 -7.54 -8.40 1.77
N LEU A 338 -6.60 -8.47 0.83
CA LEU A 338 -6.27 -7.32 -0.01
C LEU A 338 -7.42 -6.89 -0.91
N ASN A 339 -8.30 -7.81 -1.28
CA ASN A 339 -9.44 -7.56 -2.17
C ASN A 339 -9.08 -6.64 -3.36
N GLN A 340 -7.96 -6.94 -4.01
CA GLN A 340 -7.41 -6.07 -5.04
C GLN A 340 -8.40 -5.86 -6.17
N ALA A 341 -8.61 -4.59 -6.49
CA ALA A 341 -9.36 -4.18 -7.66
C ALA A 341 -8.64 -4.63 -8.94
N GLY A 342 -9.33 -4.60 -10.06
CA GLY A 342 -8.73 -4.81 -11.37
C GLY A 342 -7.74 -3.71 -11.75
N ASN A 343 -7.07 -3.87 -12.88
CA ASN A 343 -6.21 -2.83 -13.47
C ASN A 343 -5.11 -2.31 -12.53
N GLN A 344 -4.38 -3.23 -11.88
CA GLN A 344 -3.30 -2.84 -10.98
C GLN A 344 -2.15 -2.18 -11.76
N PRO A 345 -1.53 -1.12 -11.23
CA PRO A 345 -0.49 -0.35 -11.93
C PRO A 345 0.84 -1.11 -12.10
N ARG A 346 1.03 -2.21 -11.35
CA ARG A 346 2.22 -3.08 -11.42
C ARG A 346 1.92 -4.48 -10.91
N GLU A 347 2.83 -5.42 -11.16
CA GLU A 347 2.78 -6.76 -10.60
C GLU A 347 2.91 -6.74 -9.06
N ARG A 348 2.17 -7.62 -8.38
CA ARG A 348 2.05 -7.67 -6.91
C ARG A 348 2.49 -9.01 -6.32
N ASP A 349 3.35 -9.74 -7.00
CA ASP A 349 3.87 -11.06 -6.61
C ASP A 349 4.47 -11.10 -5.20
N TYR A 350 5.15 -10.03 -4.80
CA TYR A 350 5.76 -9.89 -3.48
C TYR A 350 4.75 -9.98 -2.31
N ALA A 351 3.47 -9.72 -2.55
CA ALA A 351 2.45 -9.82 -1.52
C ALA A 351 2.23 -11.25 -1.03
N TYR A 352 2.62 -12.25 -1.82
CA TYR A 352 2.34 -13.67 -1.59
C TYR A 352 3.60 -14.50 -1.30
N VAL A 353 4.74 -13.87 -1.09
CA VAL A 353 6.05 -14.53 -0.91
C VAL A 353 6.06 -15.55 0.25
N GLY A 354 5.30 -15.30 1.30
CA GLY A 354 5.17 -16.24 2.43
C GLY A 354 4.60 -17.61 2.02
N SER A 355 3.64 -17.65 1.08
CA SER A 355 3.11 -18.91 0.56
C SER A 355 4.12 -19.63 -0.33
N PHE A 356 4.94 -18.88 -1.07
CA PHE A 356 6.01 -19.45 -1.88
C PHE A 356 7.08 -20.09 -0.98
N TYR A 357 7.43 -19.44 0.12
CA TYR A 357 8.31 -20.02 1.15
C TYR A 357 7.74 -21.30 1.74
N ALA A 358 6.46 -21.31 2.12
CA ALA A 358 5.80 -22.51 2.64
C ALA A 358 5.79 -23.66 1.62
N PHE A 359 5.62 -23.35 0.33
CA PHE A 359 5.69 -24.35 -0.73
C PHE A 359 7.12 -24.90 -0.91
N ALA A 360 8.14 -24.05 -0.77
CA ALA A 360 9.54 -24.48 -0.84
C ALA A 360 9.91 -25.53 0.23
N VAL A 361 9.27 -25.49 1.41
CA VAL A 361 9.40 -26.54 2.43
C VAL A 361 8.96 -27.90 1.87
N TRP A 362 7.84 -27.93 1.12
CA TRP A 362 7.39 -29.17 0.48
C TRP A 362 8.32 -29.64 -0.65
N ILE A 363 8.95 -28.74 -1.40
CA ILE A 363 9.98 -29.11 -2.38
C ILE A 363 11.11 -29.88 -1.69
N GLY A 364 11.60 -29.37 -0.53
CA GLY A 364 12.62 -30.08 0.26
C GLY A 364 12.15 -31.45 0.77
N LEU A 365 10.91 -31.56 1.24
CA LEU A 365 10.34 -32.82 1.70
C LEU A 365 10.08 -33.81 0.57
N GLY A 366 9.89 -33.35 -0.66
CA GLY A 366 9.76 -34.17 -1.85
C GLY A 366 10.98 -35.08 -2.11
N VAL A 367 12.17 -34.58 -1.75
CA VAL A 367 13.42 -35.37 -1.85
C VAL A 367 13.34 -36.66 -1.02
N LEU A 368 12.68 -36.59 0.15
CA LEU A 368 12.52 -37.76 1.00
C LEU A 368 11.61 -38.83 0.36
N GLN A 369 10.57 -38.41 -0.34
CA GLN A 369 9.71 -39.36 -1.08
C GLN A 369 10.45 -39.95 -2.26
N ILE A 370 11.24 -39.18 -3.00
CA ILE A 370 12.09 -39.67 -4.08
C ILE A 370 13.09 -40.70 -3.53
N LYS A 371 13.73 -40.41 -2.39
CA LYS A 371 14.60 -41.36 -1.70
C LYS A 371 13.87 -42.66 -1.36
N ASP A 372 12.65 -42.62 -0.83
CA ASP A 372 11.86 -43.81 -0.48
C ASP A 372 11.49 -44.64 -1.73
N TRP A 373 11.26 -43.99 -2.87
CA TRP A 373 11.05 -44.69 -4.14
C TRP A 373 12.33 -45.33 -4.65
N LEU A 374 13.44 -44.62 -4.67
CA LEU A 374 14.74 -45.12 -5.14
C LEU A 374 15.30 -46.24 -4.25
N ALA A 375 15.00 -46.24 -2.96
CA ALA A 375 15.43 -47.31 -2.04
C ALA A 375 14.88 -48.68 -2.42
N LYS A 376 13.72 -48.73 -3.09
CA LYS A 376 13.12 -49.98 -3.59
C LYS A 376 13.84 -50.56 -4.81
N VAL A 377 14.56 -49.72 -5.56
CA VAL A 377 15.21 -50.09 -6.83
C VAL A 377 16.74 -50.16 -6.68
N ALA A 378 17.33 -49.14 -6.05
CA ALA A 378 18.78 -48.97 -5.94
C ALA A 378 19.37 -49.39 -4.57
N GLY A 379 18.49 -49.82 -3.63
CA GLY A 379 18.89 -50.18 -2.28
C GLY A 379 19.02 -48.99 -1.33
N ALA A 380 18.89 -49.25 -0.03
CA ALA A 380 18.79 -48.23 1.00
C ALA A 380 20.05 -47.36 1.17
N ASN A 381 21.23 -47.91 0.87
CA ASN A 381 22.51 -47.22 1.06
C ASN A 381 22.79 -46.17 -0.03
N ILE A 382 22.36 -46.44 -1.27
CA ILE A 382 22.63 -45.56 -2.42
C ILE A 382 21.50 -44.55 -2.62
N ALA A 383 20.28 -44.91 -2.27
CA ALA A 383 19.08 -44.11 -2.50
C ALA A 383 19.16 -42.66 -1.94
N PRO A 384 19.70 -42.40 -0.74
CA PRO A 384 19.80 -41.02 -0.23
C PRO A 384 20.68 -40.11 -1.10
N THR A 385 21.88 -40.60 -1.46
CA THR A 385 22.82 -39.87 -2.33
C THR A 385 22.22 -39.61 -3.70
N LEU A 386 21.65 -40.65 -4.31
CA LEU A 386 21.04 -40.55 -5.64
C LEU A 386 19.84 -39.60 -5.65
N ALA A 387 18.94 -39.67 -4.65
CA ALA A 387 17.80 -38.76 -4.53
C ALA A 387 18.25 -37.33 -4.37
N THR A 388 19.22 -37.08 -3.47
CA THR A 388 19.75 -35.72 -3.26
C THR A 388 20.39 -35.16 -4.52
N THR A 389 21.24 -35.95 -5.20
CA THR A 389 21.90 -35.50 -6.43
C THR A 389 20.90 -35.22 -7.55
N VAL A 390 19.96 -36.11 -7.80
CA VAL A 390 18.93 -35.90 -8.83
C VAL A 390 18.08 -34.68 -8.53
N CYS A 391 17.57 -34.55 -7.32
CA CYS A 391 16.74 -33.39 -6.95
C CYS A 391 17.52 -32.07 -6.94
N LEU A 392 18.79 -32.07 -6.50
CA LEU A 392 19.67 -30.90 -6.54
C LEU A 392 19.91 -30.40 -7.97
N LEU A 393 20.15 -31.34 -8.90
CA LEU A 393 20.33 -31.00 -10.31
C LEU A 393 19.02 -30.57 -10.97
N ALA A 394 17.91 -31.24 -10.65
CA ALA A 394 16.61 -31.00 -11.30
C ALA A 394 15.91 -29.73 -10.82
N VAL A 395 16.20 -29.20 -9.61
CA VAL A 395 15.52 -28.03 -9.07
C VAL A 395 16.53 -26.91 -8.76
N PRO A 396 17.34 -26.91 -7.69
CA PRO A 396 18.20 -25.78 -7.39
C PRO A 396 19.18 -25.42 -8.52
N ALA A 397 19.78 -26.41 -9.18
CA ALA A 397 20.76 -26.10 -10.23
C ALA A 397 20.11 -25.46 -11.46
N ILE A 398 18.94 -25.95 -11.89
CA ILE A 398 18.20 -25.35 -12.99
C ILE A 398 17.71 -23.95 -12.60
N MET A 399 17.18 -23.77 -11.40
CA MET A 399 16.75 -22.45 -10.91
C MET A 399 17.92 -21.46 -10.91
N VAL A 400 19.07 -21.83 -10.37
CA VAL A 400 20.27 -20.98 -10.40
C VAL A 400 20.66 -20.66 -11.84
N GLN A 401 20.66 -21.63 -12.73
CA GLN A 401 21.04 -21.40 -14.13
C GLN A 401 20.08 -20.45 -14.87
N GLN A 402 18.76 -20.57 -14.61
CA GLN A 402 17.74 -19.85 -15.37
C GLN A 402 17.38 -18.50 -14.76
N GLU A 403 17.52 -18.33 -13.44
CA GLU A 403 16.97 -17.17 -12.71
C GLU A 403 18.05 -16.32 -12.03
N TRP A 404 19.35 -16.68 -12.15
CA TRP A 404 20.41 -15.95 -11.49
C TRP A 404 20.47 -14.48 -11.91
N ASP A 405 20.34 -14.21 -13.20
CA ASP A 405 20.40 -12.86 -13.75
C ASP A 405 19.16 -12.01 -13.41
N ASP A 406 18.01 -12.62 -13.17
CA ASP A 406 16.83 -11.94 -12.66
C ASP A 406 17.00 -11.47 -11.22
N HIS A 407 17.76 -12.22 -10.42
CA HIS A 407 18.02 -11.96 -9.01
C HIS A 407 19.31 -11.16 -8.78
N ASP A 408 20.26 -11.17 -9.72
CA ASP A 408 21.46 -10.36 -9.65
C ASP A 408 21.12 -8.87 -9.87
N ARG A 409 21.11 -8.11 -8.78
CA ARG A 409 20.84 -6.68 -8.77
C ARG A 409 22.10 -5.82 -8.73
N SER A 410 23.29 -6.42 -8.77
CA SER A 410 24.58 -5.73 -8.67
C SER A 410 24.80 -4.63 -9.72
N LYS A 411 24.16 -4.78 -10.89
CA LYS A 411 24.23 -3.84 -12.02
C LYS A 411 22.91 -3.12 -12.31
N LYS A 412 21.89 -3.26 -11.45
CA LYS A 412 20.58 -2.59 -11.64
C LYS A 412 20.62 -1.18 -11.04
N VAL A 413 21.32 -0.28 -11.71
CA VAL A 413 21.56 1.09 -11.25
C VAL A 413 20.76 2.16 -12.01
N ILE A 414 19.88 1.76 -12.93
CA ILE A 414 19.16 2.67 -13.82
C ILE A 414 18.36 3.75 -13.05
N ALA A 415 17.72 3.39 -11.94
CA ALA A 415 16.94 4.34 -11.13
C ALA A 415 17.85 5.42 -10.52
N ARG A 416 19.04 5.02 -10.04
CA ARG A 416 20.08 5.93 -9.52
C ARG A 416 20.61 6.84 -10.61
N ASP A 417 20.99 6.27 -11.75
CA ASP A 417 21.63 7.01 -12.84
C ASP A 417 20.64 8.00 -13.45
N LEU A 418 19.38 7.59 -13.65
CA LEU A 418 18.30 8.48 -14.09
C LEU A 418 18.08 9.64 -13.09
N ALA A 419 18.03 9.32 -11.78
CA ALA A 419 17.89 10.34 -10.74
C ALA A 419 19.05 11.34 -10.75
N LYS A 420 20.28 10.85 -10.96
CA LYS A 420 21.46 11.70 -11.12
C LYS A 420 21.33 12.61 -12.32
N ASP A 421 20.92 12.08 -13.48
CA ASP A 421 20.75 12.88 -14.70
C ASP A 421 19.69 13.97 -14.52
N TYR A 422 18.56 13.67 -13.86
CA TYR A 422 17.56 14.68 -13.52
C TYR A 422 18.13 15.80 -12.64
N LEU A 423 18.81 15.44 -11.55
CA LEU A 423 19.36 16.42 -10.62
C LEU A 423 20.48 17.25 -11.26
N GLU A 424 21.39 16.62 -12.00
CA GLU A 424 22.51 17.32 -12.66
C GLU A 424 22.04 18.24 -13.81
N SER A 425 20.89 17.97 -14.43
CA SER A 425 20.31 18.84 -15.45
C SER A 425 19.68 20.12 -14.91
N CYS A 426 19.47 20.21 -13.60
CA CYS A 426 18.88 21.39 -12.98
C CYS A 426 19.90 22.52 -12.78
N ALA A 427 19.44 23.77 -12.87
CA ALA A 427 20.21 24.94 -12.45
C ALA A 427 20.55 24.87 -10.94
N PRO A 428 21.61 25.57 -10.46
CA PRO A 428 21.88 25.65 -9.03
C PRO A 428 20.69 26.18 -8.23
N ASN A 429 20.42 25.56 -7.08
CA ASN A 429 19.31 25.90 -6.18
C ASN A 429 17.91 25.85 -6.83
N ALA A 430 17.72 25.04 -7.86
CA ALA A 430 16.45 24.89 -8.55
C ALA A 430 15.41 24.16 -7.67
N ILE A 431 14.14 24.41 -7.99
CA ILE A 431 13.00 23.63 -7.49
C ILE A 431 12.58 22.65 -8.59
N LEU A 432 12.60 21.36 -8.29
CA LEU A 432 12.24 20.29 -9.20
C LEU A 432 10.91 19.67 -8.77
N PHE A 433 9.85 19.84 -9.56
CA PHE A 433 8.57 19.18 -9.33
C PHE A 433 8.57 17.78 -9.94
N THR A 434 8.14 16.81 -9.13
CA THR A 434 7.98 15.41 -9.52
C THR A 434 6.56 14.95 -9.26
N PHE A 435 6.17 13.80 -9.82
CA PHE A 435 4.82 13.26 -9.65
C PHE A 435 4.84 11.81 -9.16
N GLY A 436 4.42 11.61 -7.91
CA GLY A 436 4.32 10.29 -7.29
C GLY A 436 5.66 9.69 -6.85
N ASP A 437 5.58 8.48 -6.32
CA ASP A 437 6.69 7.81 -5.63
C ASP A 437 7.84 7.45 -6.57
N ASN A 438 7.50 6.93 -7.75
CA ASN A 438 8.49 6.41 -8.70
C ASN A 438 9.42 7.51 -9.25
N ASP A 439 8.91 8.72 -9.41
CA ASP A 439 9.69 9.87 -9.86
C ASP A 439 10.50 10.49 -8.72
N THR A 440 9.96 10.48 -7.51
CA THR A 440 10.49 11.24 -6.37
C THR A 440 11.53 10.46 -5.56
N TYR A 441 11.25 9.20 -5.21
CA TYR A 441 12.09 8.44 -4.27
C TYR A 441 13.51 8.15 -4.78
N PRO A 442 13.72 7.88 -6.07
CA PRO A 442 15.09 7.77 -6.58
C PRO A 442 15.90 9.07 -6.43
N LEU A 443 15.25 10.24 -6.58
CA LEU A 443 15.89 11.55 -6.40
C LEU A 443 16.25 11.78 -4.93
N TRP A 444 15.33 11.52 -4.01
CA TRP A 444 15.62 11.60 -2.58
C TRP A 444 16.75 10.63 -2.17
N TYR A 445 16.75 9.40 -2.71
CA TYR A 445 17.86 8.48 -2.48
C TYR A 445 19.20 9.06 -2.96
N ALA A 446 19.23 9.62 -4.17
CA ALA A 446 20.44 10.21 -4.74
C ALA A 446 20.95 11.39 -3.90
N GLN A 447 20.05 12.22 -3.36
CA GLN A 447 20.39 13.35 -2.49
C GLN A 447 20.84 12.90 -1.10
N GLU A 448 20.06 12.02 -0.44
CA GLU A 448 20.26 11.66 0.97
C GLU A 448 21.37 10.62 1.19
N VAL A 449 21.55 9.70 0.24
CA VAL A 449 22.51 8.59 0.38
C VAL A 449 23.79 8.83 -0.40
N GLU A 450 23.69 9.37 -1.62
CA GLU A 450 24.85 9.59 -2.49
C GLU A 450 25.34 11.05 -2.48
N GLY A 451 24.61 11.97 -1.86
CA GLY A 451 24.99 13.39 -1.75
C GLY A 451 24.96 14.15 -3.09
N ILE A 452 24.16 13.68 -4.06
CA ILE A 452 24.08 14.27 -5.39
C ILE A 452 23.14 15.46 -5.36
N ARG A 453 23.64 16.64 -5.70
CA ARG A 453 22.90 17.90 -5.83
C ARG A 453 21.93 18.16 -4.66
N PRO A 454 22.42 18.22 -3.42
CA PRO A 454 21.62 18.51 -2.23
C PRO A 454 21.10 19.96 -2.19
N ASP A 455 21.52 20.81 -3.13
CA ASP A 455 21.02 22.16 -3.36
C ASP A 455 19.65 22.20 -4.05
N ILE A 456 19.26 21.13 -4.75
CA ILE A 456 17.99 21.07 -5.46
C ILE A 456 16.83 20.73 -4.50
N ARG A 457 15.76 21.52 -4.54
CA ARG A 457 14.53 21.22 -3.79
C ARG A 457 13.62 20.33 -4.62
N VAL A 458 13.54 19.06 -4.28
CA VAL A 458 12.63 18.10 -4.93
C VAL A 458 11.26 18.17 -4.24
N ILE A 459 10.23 18.50 -5.00
CA ILE A 459 8.85 18.61 -4.52
C ILE A 459 7.96 17.60 -5.22
N ASN A 460 7.37 16.68 -4.45
CA ASN A 460 6.39 15.73 -4.96
C ASN A 460 5.01 16.40 -5.06
N SER A 461 4.56 16.68 -6.27
CA SER A 461 3.28 17.37 -6.51
C SER A 461 2.06 16.55 -6.06
N SER A 462 2.14 15.22 -6.01
CA SER A 462 1.05 14.38 -5.49
C SER A 462 0.86 14.49 -3.97
N LEU A 463 1.85 15.01 -3.24
CA LEU A 463 1.78 15.25 -1.80
C LEU A 463 1.41 16.68 -1.44
N LEU A 464 1.33 17.61 -2.40
CA LEU A 464 1.01 19.02 -2.14
C LEU A 464 -0.43 19.26 -1.64
N GLY A 465 -1.31 18.27 -1.72
CA GLY A 465 -2.63 18.31 -1.08
C GLY A 465 -2.64 17.85 0.39
N ILE A 466 -1.46 17.67 1.04
CA ILE A 466 -1.38 17.13 2.40
C ILE A 466 -0.63 18.11 3.30
N ASP A 467 -1.25 18.53 4.38
CA ASP A 467 -0.77 19.56 5.31
C ASP A 467 0.61 19.28 5.89
N TRP A 468 0.89 18.05 6.35
CA TRP A 468 2.20 17.71 6.90
C TRP A 468 3.33 17.86 5.87
N TYR A 469 3.07 17.54 4.59
CA TYR A 469 4.07 17.68 3.53
C TYR A 469 4.32 19.16 3.18
N ILE A 470 3.26 19.95 3.04
CA ILE A 470 3.39 21.41 2.80
C ILE A 470 4.18 22.06 3.94
N ASN A 471 3.91 21.66 5.18
CA ASN A 471 4.63 22.18 6.33
C ASN A 471 6.12 21.81 6.34
N GLN A 472 6.51 20.64 5.82
CA GLN A 472 7.92 20.28 5.65
C GLN A 472 8.65 21.17 4.63
N LEU A 473 7.97 21.74 3.65
CA LEU A 473 8.58 22.67 2.71
C LEU A 473 9.10 23.96 3.37
N ARG A 474 8.58 24.31 4.54
CA ARG A 474 8.98 25.49 5.34
C ARG A 474 10.35 25.35 6.00
N TYR A 475 10.93 24.15 6.01
CA TYR A 475 12.22 23.89 6.62
C TYR A 475 13.33 23.86 5.56
N LYS A 476 14.52 24.29 5.95
CA LYS A 476 15.71 24.04 5.17
C LYS A 476 16.00 22.55 5.12
N VAL A 477 16.26 22.03 3.94
CA VAL A 477 16.59 20.62 3.71
C VAL A 477 17.95 20.56 3.02
N ASN A 478 18.91 19.90 3.64
CA ASN A 478 20.28 19.81 3.15
C ASN A 478 20.86 21.19 2.83
N GLN A 479 21.17 21.49 1.56
CA GLN A 479 21.67 22.78 1.10
C GLN A 479 20.57 23.64 0.46
N SER A 480 19.34 23.11 0.27
CA SER A 480 18.24 23.88 -0.29
C SER A 480 17.51 24.69 0.79
N ASP A 481 17.23 25.95 0.50
CA ASP A 481 16.54 26.84 1.43
C ASP A 481 15.06 26.46 1.62
N ALA A 482 14.46 26.96 2.70
CA ALA A 482 13.04 26.82 2.97
C ALA A 482 12.21 27.44 1.84
N ILE A 483 11.07 26.82 1.53
CA ILE A 483 10.08 27.37 0.61
C ILE A 483 9.18 28.34 1.37
N ASP A 484 8.97 29.52 0.84
CA ASP A 484 8.02 30.49 1.36
C ASP A 484 6.59 30.08 0.97
N VAL A 485 5.93 29.38 1.87
CA VAL A 485 4.55 28.93 1.67
C VAL A 485 3.60 30.06 2.04
N ILE A 486 2.71 30.44 1.12
CA ILE A 486 1.81 31.61 1.20
C ILE A 486 0.92 31.63 2.45
N TRP A 487 0.50 30.46 2.95
CA TRP A 487 -0.36 30.31 4.12
C TRP A 487 0.44 29.82 5.33
N SER A 488 0.05 30.21 6.54
CA SER A 488 0.62 29.67 7.79
C SER A 488 0.24 28.20 7.98
N ALA A 489 0.92 27.51 8.90
CA ALA A 489 0.61 26.13 9.25
C ALA A 489 -0.86 25.97 9.68
N ASP A 490 -1.36 26.87 10.54
CA ASP A 490 -2.74 26.85 11.07
C ASP A 490 -3.81 27.05 9.98
N GLN A 491 -3.45 27.69 8.86
CA GLN A 491 -4.36 27.94 7.75
C GLN A 491 -4.54 26.72 6.84
N ILE A 492 -3.61 25.75 6.87
CA ILE A 492 -3.67 24.50 6.07
C ILE A 492 -3.91 23.26 6.91
N GLU A 493 -3.82 23.38 8.22
CA GLU A 493 -4.00 22.28 9.17
C GLU A 493 -5.38 21.63 9.03
N GLY A 494 -5.44 20.32 9.05
CA GLY A 494 -6.68 19.58 9.07
C GLY A 494 -7.46 19.57 7.76
N ARG A 495 -6.77 19.54 6.64
CA ARG A 495 -7.37 19.59 5.30
C ARG A 495 -8.08 20.90 4.95
N LYS A 496 -7.87 21.93 5.69
CA LYS A 496 -8.25 23.27 5.27
C LYS A 496 -7.47 23.59 4.00
N ARG A 497 -8.14 23.91 2.93
CA ARG A 497 -7.53 24.30 1.66
C ARG A 497 -6.74 23.19 0.91
N ASP A 498 -6.94 21.90 1.24
CA ASP A 498 -6.43 20.78 0.45
C ASP A 498 -6.92 20.86 -0.99
N TYR A 499 -8.17 21.26 -1.14
CA TYR A 499 -8.79 21.63 -2.40
C TYR A 499 -9.71 22.82 -2.20
N VAL A 500 -9.78 23.68 -3.20
CA VAL A 500 -10.58 24.89 -3.15
C VAL A 500 -11.54 24.89 -4.33
N PRO A 501 -12.86 24.69 -4.10
CA PRO A 501 -13.84 24.67 -5.18
C PRO A 501 -14.00 26.08 -5.77
N TYR A 502 -14.21 26.14 -7.09
CA TYR A 502 -14.57 27.39 -7.75
C TYR A 502 -15.98 27.79 -7.37
N GLN A 503 -16.16 29.03 -6.91
CA GLN A 503 -17.45 29.65 -6.68
C GLN A 503 -17.40 31.10 -7.14
N ALA A 504 -18.15 31.43 -8.19
CA ALA A 504 -18.20 32.79 -8.73
C ALA A 504 -18.60 33.80 -7.66
N ASN A 505 -17.88 34.92 -7.59
CA ASN A 505 -18.17 35.99 -6.66
C ASN A 505 -18.33 37.31 -7.41
N VAL A 506 -19.40 38.06 -7.11
CA VAL A 506 -19.71 39.37 -7.73
C VAL A 506 -18.60 40.41 -7.63
N LYS A 507 -17.73 40.30 -6.64
CA LYS A 507 -16.55 41.16 -6.48
C LYS A 507 -15.45 40.90 -7.52
N PHE A 508 -15.53 39.75 -8.24
CA PHE A 508 -14.52 39.31 -9.18
C PHE A 508 -15.18 38.92 -10.54
N PRO A 509 -15.61 39.89 -11.35
CA PRO A 509 -16.20 39.62 -12.64
C PRO A 509 -15.21 38.95 -13.60
N ASP A 510 -15.69 38.01 -14.44
CA ASP A 510 -14.89 37.16 -15.35
C ASP A 510 -14.19 37.90 -16.51
N ASN A 511 -14.33 39.23 -16.61
CA ASN A 511 -13.77 40.06 -17.69
C ASN A 511 -12.36 40.60 -17.38
N ALA A 512 -11.82 40.39 -16.20
CA ALA A 512 -10.51 40.89 -15.77
C ALA A 512 -9.60 39.76 -15.30
N TYR A 513 -8.29 39.98 -15.37
CA TYR A 513 -7.28 39.13 -14.74
C TYR A 513 -6.98 39.66 -13.34
N TYR A 514 -6.87 38.77 -12.39
CA TYR A 514 -6.61 39.07 -10.98
C TYR A 514 -5.26 38.49 -10.56
N ASP A 515 -4.52 39.23 -9.76
CA ASP A 515 -3.25 38.74 -9.21
C ASP A 515 -3.49 37.47 -8.40
N LEU A 516 -2.84 36.37 -8.80
CA LEU A 516 -3.02 35.06 -8.16
C LEU A 516 -2.59 35.07 -6.70
N TYR A 517 -1.48 35.76 -6.38
CA TYR A 517 -0.97 35.82 -5.01
C TYR A 517 -1.96 36.57 -4.10
N ASP A 518 -2.51 37.68 -4.57
CA ASP A 518 -3.50 38.46 -3.82
C ASP A 518 -4.79 37.68 -3.56
N VAL A 519 -5.32 36.99 -4.60
CA VAL A 519 -6.49 36.12 -4.46
C VAL A 519 -6.24 34.98 -3.48
N MET A 520 -5.11 34.30 -3.58
CA MET A 520 -4.76 33.18 -2.69
C MET A 520 -4.57 33.64 -1.25
N LYS A 521 -3.93 34.79 -1.03
CA LYS A 521 -3.63 35.31 0.31
C LYS A 521 -4.84 35.96 0.99
N ASN A 522 -5.54 36.84 0.28
CA ASN A 522 -6.54 37.74 0.87
C ASN A 522 -7.98 37.26 0.69
N TYR A 523 -8.24 36.28 -0.17
CA TYR A 523 -9.55 35.68 -0.33
C TYR A 523 -9.56 34.21 0.13
N VAL A 524 -8.80 33.34 -0.52
CA VAL A 524 -8.76 31.90 -0.19
C VAL A 524 -8.16 31.67 1.20
N GLY A 525 -7.14 32.43 1.57
CA GLY A 525 -6.44 32.33 2.85
C GLY A 525 -7.23 32.87 4.06
N VAL A 526 -8.42 33.40 3.86
CA VAL A 526 -9.19 34.07 4.93
C VAL A 526 -10.50 33.35 5.21
N ASP A 527 -10.72 32.95 6.47
CA ASP A 527 -11.91 32.22 6.91
C ASP A 527 -13.09 33.20 7.17
N LYS A 528 -13.60 33.81 6.09
CA LYS A 528 -14.82 34.63 6.15
C LYS A 528 -16.01 33.83 5.61
N PRO A 529 -17.16 33.84 6.32
CA PRO A 529 -18.35 33.10 5.86
C PRO A 529 -18.78 33.43 4.42
N GLU A 530 -18.56 34.66 3.96
CA GLU A 530 -18.87 35.12 2.60
C GLU A 530 -17.93 34.57 1.52
N TYR A 531 -16.79 33.96 1.91
CA TYR A 531 -15.79 33.36 1.03
C TYR A 531 -15.82 31.84 1.07
N MET A 532 -16.77 31.26 1.83
CA MET A 532 -16.85 29.84 2.07
C MET A 532 -18.16 29.26 1.52
N ASP A 533 -18.06 28.04 0.99
CA ASP A 533 -19.21 27.21 0.63
C ASP A 533 -19.64 26.38 1.85
N ASN A 534 -20.88 26.61 2.30
CA ASN A 534 -21.48 25.90 3.43
C ASN A 534 -22.46 24.79 2.98
N SER A 535 -22.57 24.53 1.68
CA SER A 535 -23.57 23.60 1.13
C SER A 535 -23.30 22.13 1.47
N ARG A 536 -22.10 21.80 1.95
CA ARG A 536 -21.62 20.42 2.18
C ARG A 536 -21.48 20.03 3.65
N GLY A 537 -22.04 20.83 4.58
CA GLY A 537 -22.02 20.55 6.01
C GLY A 537 -20.84 21.13 6.77
N GLU A 538 -19.62 21.15 6.20
CA GLU A 538 -18.47 21.89 6.73
C GLU A 538 -18.14 23.06 5.80
N PRO A 539 -17.83 24.25 6.35
CA PRO A 539 -17.47 25.41 5.54
C PRO A 539 -16.12 25.19 4.85
N ILE A 540 -16.09 25.32 3.52
CA ILE A 540 -14.90 25.15 2.69
C ILE A 540 -14.58 26.46 1.99
N ASN A 541 -13.33 26.92 2.07
CA ASN A 541 -12.88 28.12 1.34
C ASN A 541 -13.06 27.92 -0.18
N THR A 542 -13.45 29.00 -0.87
CA THR A 542 -13.74 28.95 -2.30
C THR A 542 -12.74 29.79 -3.10
N PHE A 543 -12.59 29.47 -4.39
CA PHE A 543 -11.79 30.23 -5.34
C PHE A 543 -12.70 31.03 -6.26
N PRO A 544 -12.59 32.39 -6.31
CA PRO A 544 -13.63 33.22 -6.88
C PRO A 544 -13.47 33.56 -8.36
N VAL A 545 -12.32 33.26 -9.00
CA VAL A 545 -11.96 33.79 -10.31
C VAL A 545 -11.62 32.68 -11.31
N LYS A 546 -11.82 32.95 -12.62
CA LYS A 546 -11.39 32.06 -13.70
C LYS A 546 -10.14 32.57 -14.43
N LYS A 547 -9.79 33.83 -14.25
CA LYS A 547 -8.66 34.48 -14.91
C LYS A 547 -7.69 35.01 -13.88
N VAL A 548 -6.47 34.52 -13.92
CA VAL A 548 -5.42 34.92 -12.98
C VAL A 548 -4.17 35.40 -13.72
N SER A 549 -3.45 36.32 -13.10
CA SER A 549 -2.15 36.78 -13.56
C SER A 549 -1.10 36.62 -12.46
N ILE A 550 0.14 36.46 -12.88
CA ILE A 550 1.32 36.45 -12.02
C ILE A 550 2.28 37.50 -12.57
N PRO A 551 2.63 38.53 -11.78
CA PRO A 551 3.61 39.53 -12.21
C PRO A 551 5.00 38.90 -12.41
N VAL A 552 5.72 39.34 -13.44
CA VAL A 552 7.07 38.86 -13.75
C VAL A 552 8.07 39.92 -13.33
N ASP A 553 9.01 39.54 -12.45
CA ASP A 553 10.18 40.35 -12.15
C ASP A 553 11.21 40.19 -13.30
N LYS A 554 11.25 41.19 -14.19
CA LYS A 554 12.10 41.18 -15.37
C LYS A 554 13.59 41.13 -15.03
N ASP A 555 13.97 41.85 -14.00
CA ASP A 555 15.38 41.93 -13.59
C ASP A 555 15.85 40.60 -12.99
N ALA A 556 14.98 39.93 -12.21
CA ALA A 556 15.27 38.63 -11.63
C ALA A 556 15.41 37.54 -12.72
N VAL A 557 14.49 37.48 -13.71
CA VAL A 557 14.53 36.44 -14.77
C VAL A 557 15.70 36.63 -15.75
N LEU A 558 16.15 37.86 -15.98
CA LEU A 558 17.36 38.15 -16.74
C LEU A 558 18.62 37.82 -15.96
N LYS A 559 18.66 38.17 -14.67
CA LYS A 559 19.82 37.95 -13.81
C LYS A 559 20.09 36.46 -13.56
N ASN A 560 19.03 35.66 -13.38
CA ASN A 560 19.17 34.22 -13.12
C ASN A 560 19.27 33.37 -14.39
N GLY A 561 19.22 33.97 -15.57
CA GLY A 561 19.37 33.27 -16.86
C GLY A 561 18.14 32.47 -17.31
N THR A 562 16.98 32.70 -16.71
CA THR A 562 15.71 32.06 -17.15
C THR A 562 15.34 32.45 -18.57
N VAL A 563 15.69 33.69 -18.99
CA VAL A 563 15.54 34.20 -20.36
C VAL A 563 16.87 34.80 -20.84
N ASN A 564 17.08 34.84 -22.14
CA ASN A 564 18.26 35.51 -22.69
C ASN A 564 18.11 37.02 -22.62
N ALA A 565 19.24 37.72 -22.53
CA ALA A 565 19.25 39.18 -22.42
C ALA A 565 18.59 39.91 -23.63
N THR A 566 18.49 39.22 -24.76
CA THR A 566 17.86 39.72 -26.01
C THR A 566 16.38 39.41 -26.12
N ASP A 567 15.83 38.60 -25.21
CA ASP A 567 14.44 38.14 -25.29
C ASP A 567 13.48 39.21 -24.77
N SER A 568 12.29 39.25 -25.36
CA SER A 568 11.20 40.09 -24.84
C SER A 568 10.58 39.44 -23.61
N VAL A 569 10.70 40.09 -22.47
CA VAL A 569 10.13 39.63 -21.21
C VAL A 569 8.76 40.26 -20.99
N LEU A 570 7.73 39.41 -20.82
CA LEU A 570 6.38 39.84 -20.45
C LEU A 570 6.38 40.47 -19.04
N SER A 571 5.48 41.42 -18.81
CA SER A 571 5.30 42.02 -17.47
C SER A 571 4.50 41.13 -16.53
N GLU A 572 3.70 40.23 -17.07
CA GLU A 572 2.86 39.28 -16.32
C GLU A 572 2.61 38.02 -17.15
N LEU A 573 2.44 36.89 -16.49
CA LEU A 573 1.91 35.67 -17.04
C LEU A 573 0.41 35.61 -16.77
N ARG A 574 -0.39 35.22 -17.77
CA ARG A 574 -1.85 35.11 -17.68
C ARG A 574 -2.30 33.68 -17.85
N PHE A 575 -3.22 33.24 -17.00
CA PHE A 575 -3.78 31.90 -17.03
C PHE A 575 -5.30 31.96 -16.97
N ASP A 576 -5.95 31.19 -17.84
CA ASP A 576 -7.40 30.97 -17.81
C ASP A 576 -7.67 29.57 -17.29
N ILE A 577 -8.48 29.42 -16.25
CA ILE A 577 -8.94 28.13 -15.73
C ILE A 577 -9.99 27.62 -16.71
N SER A 578 -9.64 26.60 -17.50
CA SER A 578 -10.49 26.05 -18.56
C SER A 578 -11.63 25.19 -18.01
N LYS A 579 -12.72 25.07 -18.78
CA LYS A 579 -13.85 24.18 -18.45
C LYS A 579 -13.44 22.71 -18.29
N ASP A 580 -12.40 22.28 -18.98
CA ASP A 580 -11.90 20.90 -18.93
C ASP A 580 -11.27 20.53 -17.59
N ARG A 581 -10.94 21.53 -16.77
CA ARG A 581 -10.43 21.38 -15.40
C ARG A 581 -11.51 21.60 -14.34
N LEU A 582 -12.75 21.84 -14.74
CA LEU A 582 -13.90 21.96 -13.83
C LEU A 582 -14.58 20.60 -13.70
N PHE A 583 -14.82 20.16 -12.48
CA PHE A 583 -15.67 18.99 -12.23
C PHE A 583 -17.12 19.25 -12.65
N LYS A 584 -17.91 18.18 -12.80
CA LYS A 584 -19.31 18.19 -13.34
C LYS A 584 -20.25 19.29 -12.80
N ASN A 585 -19.88 20.06 -11.78
CA ASN A 585 -20.68 21.10 -11.14
C ASN A 585 -19.93 22.44 -11.07
N ASP A 586 -19.14 22.81 -12.06
CA ASP A 586 -18.32 24.04 -12.05
C ASP A 586 -17.34 24.14 -10.84
N LEU A 587 -16.89 23.00 -10.33
CA LEU A 587 -15.89 22.92 -9.28
C LEU A 587 -14.50 22.84 -9.89
N ALA A 588 -13.69 23.88 -9.71
CA ALA A 588 -12.25 23.82 -9.98
C ALA A 588 -11.55 23.25 -8.75
N VAL A 589 -10.68 22.27 -8.94
CA VAL A 589 -9.75 21.81 -7.92
C VAL A 589 -8.39 22.42 -8.24
N LEU A 590 -7.91 23.27 -7.35
CA LEU A 590 -6.57 23.83 -7.40
C LEU A 590 -5.76 23.12 -6.31
N ASN A 591 -4.84 22.29 -6.75
CA ASN A 591 -3.84 21.69 -5.85
C ASN A 591 -2.66 22.63 -5.68
#